data_c0939af9c30d19f01e970f7b3b725b2b
#
_entry.id   c0939af9c30d19f01e970f7b3b725b2b
#
_cell.length_a   1.000
_cell.length_b   1.000
_cell.length_c   1.000
_cell.angle_alpha   90.00
_cell.angle_beta   90.00
_cell.angle_gamma   90.00
#
_symmetry.space_group_name_H-M   'P 1'
#
loop_
_entity.id
_entity.type
_entity.pdbx_description
1 polymer ?
#
loop_
_entity_poly.entity_id
_entity_poly.type
_entity_poly.pdbx_seq_one_letter_code
_entity_poly.pdbx_strand_id
1 'polypeptide(L)'
;MLPACERLGMSLVPYFPLASGLLTGKYTPGEPPPPGTRLAAWPKERVGHLLSDERFATVERLDGFATAHGHTLPELALSWLASNPLVSSVIAGATAPEQVRANAAATTAWALSAAERGELDDVLRRPEQAA
;
A
#
# COMPACT_ATOMS: atom_id res chain seq x y z
N MET A 1 5.78 -0.62 -17.90
CA MET A 1 6.33 -1.89 -17.33
C MET A 1 5.33 -3.03 -17.48
N LEU A 2 4.12 -2.98 -16.94
CA LEU A 2 3.12 -4.08 -17.02
C LEU A 2 2.86 -4.60 -18.45
N PRO A 3 2.57 -3.75 -19.47
CA PRO A 3 2.34 -4.25 -20.83
C PRO A 3 3.55 -4.94 -21.47
N ALA A 4 4.77 -4.58 -21.05
CA ALA A 4 5.98 -5.25 -21.53
C ALA A 4 6.14 -6.62 -20.89
N CYS A 5 5.86 -6.76 -19.59
CA CYS A 5 5.88 -8.05 -18.90
C CYS A 5 4.87 -9.03 -19.52
N GLU A 6 3.64 -8.57 -19.76
CA GLU A 6 2.60 -9.35 -20.39
C GLU A 6 3.02 -9.86 -21.78
N ARG A 7 3.51 -8.96 -22.64
CA ARG A 7 3.97 -9.31 -23.99
C ARG A 7 5.13 -10.29 -24.00
N LEU A 8 6.00 -10.24 -22.98
CA LEU A 8 7.19 -11.10 -22.87
C LEU A 8 6.97 -12.35 -22.02
N GLY A 9 5.77 -12.60 -21.52
CA GLY A 9 5.45 -13.70 -20.63
C GLY A 9 6.21 -13.66 -19.29
N MET A 10 6.54 -12.46 -18.82
CA MET A 10 7.26 -12.22 -17.56
C MET A 10 6.28 -11.91 -16.44
N SER A 11 6.56 -12.42 -15.24
CA SER A 11 5.83 -12.03 -14.03
C SER A 11 6.60 -11.01 -13.21
N LEU A 12 5.88 -10.36 -12.28
CA LEU A 12 6.40 -9.37 -11.35
C LEU A 12 6.45 -9.94 -9.93
N VAL A 13 7.48 -9.53 -9.20
CA VAL A 13 7.61 -9.79 -7.76
C VAL A 13 7.84 -8.44 -7.08
N PRO A 14 6.76 -7.69 -6.75
CA PRO A 14 6.88 -6.39 -6.10
C PRO A 14 7.44 -6.51 -4.70
N TYR A 15 8.25 -5.55 -4.31
CA TYR A 15 8.80 -5.39 -2.97
C TYR A 15 8.35 -4.07 -2.36
N PHE A 16 8.39 -3.94 -1.04
CA PHE A 16 7.83 -2.81 -0.28
C PHE A 16 6.32 -2.59 -0.49
N PRO A 17 5.49 -3.62 -0.44
CA PRO A 17 4.06 -3.53 -0.75
C PRO A 17 3.30 -2.57 0.18
N LEU A 18 3.82 -2.32 1.38
CA LEU A 18 3.26 -1.40 2.37
C LEU A 18 4.00 -0.05 2.43
N ALA A 19 4.74 0.32 1.38
CA ALA A 19 5.46 1.59 1.28
C ALA A 19 6.27 1.94 2.55
N SER A 20 7.11 0.98 3.02
CA SER A 20 7.88 1.10 4.27
C SER A 20 7.04 1.33 5.52
N GLY A 21 5.78 0.92 5.49
CA GLY A 21 4.83 1.03 6.58
C GLY A 21 3.88 2.23 6.48
N LEU A 22 3.98 3.07 5.44
CA LEU A 22 3.03 4.16 5.21
C LEU A 22 1.60 3.62 5.05
N LEU A 23 1.42 2.54 4.31
CA LEU A 23 0.12 1.87 4.10
C LEU A 23 -0.29 0.94 5.25
N THR A 24 0.24 1.14 6.45
CA THR A 24 -0.24 0.47 7.68
C THR A 24 -1.00 1.42 8.61
N GLY A 25 -1.09 2.71 8.28
CA GLY A 25 -1.73 3.73 9.11
C GLY A 25 -0.96 4.12 10.38
N LYS A 26 0.28 3.66 10.56
CA LYS A 26 1.05 3.89 11.81
C LYS A 26 1.78 5.23 11.89
N TYR A 27 1.83 6.00 10.81
CA TYR A 27 2.49 7.32 10.78
C TYR A 27 1.46 8.43 10.81
N THR A 28 1.78 9.49 11.55
CA THR A 28 0.93 10.68 11.68
C THR A 28 1.53 11.83 10.87
N PRO A 29 0.71 12.59 10.10
CA PRO A 29 1.17 13.78 9.41
C PRO A 29 1.85 14.76 10.36
N GLY A 30 3.00 15.33 9.96
CA GLY A 30 3.74 16.33 10.74
C GLY A 30 4.52 15.77 11.94
N GLU A 31 4.39 14.48 12.27
CA GLU A 31 5.12 13.85 13.36
C GLU A 31 6.34 13.04 12.86
N PRO A 32 7.41 12.97 13.66
CA PRO A 32 8.52 12.09 13.35
C PRO A 32 8.08 10.61 13.44
N PRO A 33 8.70 9.73 12.63
CA PRO A 33 8.39 8.29 12.72
C PRO A 33 8.59 7.75 14.14
N PRO A 34 7.66 6.95 14.68
CA PRO A 34 7.78 6.36 16.00
C PRO A 34 9.07 5.54 16.17
N PRO A 35 9.71 5.57 17.34
CA PRO A 35 10.89 4.75 17.63
C PRO A 35 10.64 3.26 17.34
N GLY A 36 11.67 2.57 16.82
CA GLY A 36 11.58 1.17 16.46
C GLY A 36 10.92 0.88 15.09
N THR A 37 10.39 1.91 14.41
CA THR A 37 9.92 1.75 13.03
C THR A 37 11.08 1.83 12.03
N ARG A 38 10.87 1.25 10.83
CA ARG A 38 11.88 1.30 9.76
C ARG A 38 12.32 2.73 9.43
N LEU A 39 11.37 3.66 9.36
CA LEU A 39 11.65 5.03 8.97
C LEU A 39 12.37 5.83 10.06
N ALA A 40 12.26 5.45 11.33
CA ALA A 40 13.00 6.11 12.40
C ALA A 40 14.53 6.00 12.26
N ALA A 41 15.01 4.99 11.53
CA ALA A 41 16.43 4.78 11.22
C ALA A 41 16.90 5.45 9.91
N TRP A 42 16.00 6.13 9.18
CA TRP A 42 16.33 6.74 7.89
C TRP A 42 16.72 8.21 8.02
N PRO A 43 17.52 8.75 7.07
CA PRO A 43 17.79 10.18 6.98
C PRO A 43 16.51 11.00 6.88
N LYS A 44 16.46 12.16 7.57
CA LYS A 44 15.27 13.00 7.65
C LYS A 44 14.72 13.43 6.28
N GLU A 45 15.62 13.75 5.34
CA GLU A 45 15.25 14.16 3.98
C GLU A 45 14.50 13.05 3.26
N ARG A 46 14.95 11.80 3.39
CA ARG A 46 14.30 10.63 2.79
C ARG A 46 12.95 10.34 3.45
N VAL A 47 12.87 10.50 4.77
CA VAL A 47 11.61 10.38 5.52
C VAL A 47 10.62 11.44 5.06
N GLY A 48 11.03 12.71 4.95
CA GLY A 48 10.18 13.81 4.50
C GLY A 48 9.59 13.58 3.10
N HIS A 49 10.37 13.02 2.18
CA HIS A 49 9.84 12.64 0.85
C HIS A 49 8.79 11.54 0.91
N LEU A 50 8.94 10.57 1.82
CA LEU A 50 7.98 9.46 1.94
C LEU A 50 6.76 9.85 2.76
N LEU A 51 6.90 10.69 3.76
CA LEU A 51 5.85 11.19 4.66
C LEU A 51 5.42 12.62 4.29
N SER A 52 5.28 12.92 2.99
CA SER A 52 4.76 14.20 2.53
C SER A 52 3.24 14.29 2.71
N ASP A 53 2.72 15.51 2.84
CA ASP A 53 1.28 15.78 2.98
C ASP A 53 0.48 15.20 1.81
N GLU A 54 0.99 15.31 0.57
CA GLU A 54 0.38 14.72 -0.62
C GLU A 54 0.20 13.20 -0.49
N ARG A 55 1.20 12.51 0.06
CA ARG A 55 1.14 11.06 0.29
C ARG A 55 0.19 10.71 1.41
N PHE A 56 0.15 11.50 2.47
CA PHE A 56 -0.83 11.31 3.53
C PHE A 56 -2.25 11.51 3.04
N ALA A 57 -2.52 12.54 2.24
CA ALA A 57 -3.82 12.75 1.62
C ALA A 57 -4.24 11.56 0.74
N THR A 58 -3.28 10.95 0.02
CA THR A 58 -3.54 9.72 -0.74
C THR A 58 -3.84 8.53 0.16
N VAL A 59 -3.07 8.36 1.24
CA VAL A 59 -3.30 7.29 2.24
C VAL A 59 -4.67 7.43 2.88
N GLU A 60 -5.09 8.63 3.25
CA GLU A 60 -6.40 8.90 3.83
C GLU A 60 -7.54 8.49 2.88
N ARG A 61 -7.42 8.83 1.59
CA ARG A 61 -8.41 8.40 0.58
C ARG A 61 -8.45 6.88 0.42
N LEU A 62 -7.29 6.22 0.40
CA LEU A 62 -7.20 4.77 0.32
C LEU A 62 -7.77 4.07 1.56
N ASP A 63 -7.51 4.62 2.74
CA ASP A 63 -8.04 4.10 4.00
C ASP A 63 -9.56 4.27 4.08
N GLY A 64 -10.07 5.43 3.66
CA GLY A 64 -11.50 5.68 3.53
C GLY A 64 -12.18 4.70 2.56
N PHE A 65 -11.55 4.43 1.42
CA PHE A 65 -12.04 3.43 0.46
C PHE A 65 -12.05 2.02 1.07
N ALA A 66 -10.96 1.59 1.70
CA ALA A 66 -10.88 0.28 2.34
C ALA A 66 -11.95 0.12 3.44
N THR A 67 -12.07 1.13 4.32
CA THR A 67 -13.05 1.14 5.41
C THR A 67 -14.49 1.09 4.90
N ALA A 68 -14.82 1.82 3.84
CA ALA A 68 -16.15 1.80 3.23
C ALA A 68 -16.55 0.40 2.71
N HIS A 69 -15.56 -0.42 2.35
CA HIS A 69 -15.75 -1.80 1.89
C HIS A 69 -15.55 -2.85 3.01
N GLY A 70 -15.38 -2.43 4.27
CA GLY A 70 -15.21 -3.32 5.43
C GLY A 70 -13.82 -3.95 5.56
N HIS A 71 -12.82 -3.35 4.94
CA HIS A 71 -11.42 -3.80 4.94
C HIS A 71 -10.47 -2.78 5.55
N THR A 72 -9.25 -3.23 5.84
CA THR A 72 -8.15 -2.38 6.32
C THR A 72 -7.25 -1.94 5.15
N LEU A 73 -6.53 -0.85 5.36
CA LEU A 73 -5.56 -0.35 4.38
C LEU A 73 -4.45 -1.38 4.02
N PRO A 74 -3.87 -2.15 4.97
CA PRO A 74 -2.96 -3.25 4.62
C PRO A 74 -3.60 -4.35 3.77
N GLU A 75 -4.86 -4.71 4.04
CA GLU A 75 -5.60 -5.69 3.24
C GLU A 75 -5.80 -5.17 1.81
N LEU A 76 -6.21 -3.91 1.65
CA LEU A 76 -6.29 -3.28 0.33
C LEU A 76 -4.96 -3.36 -0.42
N ALA A 77 -3.86 -2.91 0.21
CA ALA A 77 -2.55 -2.82 -0.44
C ALA A 77 -2.02 -4.19 -0.88
N LEU A 78 -2.13 -5.22 -0.02
CA LEU A 78 -1.62 -6.56 -0.30
C LEU A 78 -2.53 -7.33 -1.25
N SER A 79 -3.85 -7.28 -1.07
CA SER A 79 -4.81 -7.94 -1.95
C SER A 79 -4.80 -7.35 -3.35
N TRP A 80 -4.67 -6.02 -3.49
CA TRP A 80 -4.57 -5.36 -4.79
C TRP A 80 -3.35 -5.85 -5.59
N LEU A 81 -2.19 -5.97 -4.94
CA LEU A 81 -0.99 -6.52 -5.57
C LEU A 81 -1.16 -8.00 -5.92
N ALA A 82 -1.59 -8.82 -4.95
CA ALA A 82 -1.70 -10.26 -5.10
C ALA A 82 -2.74 -10.69 -6.14
N SER A 83 -3.76 -9.88 -6.36
CA SER A 83 -4.81 -10.15 -7.34
C SER A 83 -4.47 -9.73 -8.79
N ASN A 84 -3.29 -9.13 -9.02
CA ASN A 84 -2.84 -8.83 -10.38
C ASN A 84 -2.28 -10.11 -11.04
N PRO A 85 -2.78 -10.54 -12.21
CA PRO A 85 -2.35 -11.78 -12.85
C PRO A 85 -0.87 -11.80 -13.25
N LEU A 86 -0.24 -10.63 -13.37
CA LEU A 86 1.20 -10.53 -13.64
C LEU A 86 2.06 -10.61 -12.38
N VAL A 87 1.46 -10.57 -11.18
CA VAL A 87 2.18 -10.67 -9.91
C VAL A 87 2.21 -12.13 -9.46
N SER A 88 3.39 -12.75 -9.50
CA SER A 88 3.57 -14.13 -9.06
C SER A 88 3.80 -14.27 -7.56
N SER A 89 4.30 -13.24 -6.91
CA SER A 89 4.54 -13.20 -5.46
C SER A 89 4.69 -11.76 -4.99
N VAL A 90 4.42 -11.50 -3.71
CA VAL A 90 4.60 -10.19 -3.06
C VAL A 90 5.62 -10.32 -1.93
N ILE A 91 6.70 -9.54 -1.95
CA ILE A 91 7.72 -9.56 -0.90
C ILE A 91 7.35 -8.55 0.19
N ALA A 92 6.70 -9.03 1.24
CA ALA A 92 6.35 -8.26 2.42
C ALA A 92 7.35 -8.49 3.55
N GLY A 93 7.99 -7.41 4.04
CA GLY A 93 8.89 -7.46 5.18
C GLY A 93 8.13 -7.62 6.49
N ALA A 94 8.67 -8.44 7.41
CA ALA A 94 8.16 -8.63 8.76
C ALA A 94 9.33 -8.77 9.75
N THR A 95 9.14 -8.30 10.98
CA THR A 95 10.11 -8.41 12.08
C THR A 95 9.57 -9.21 13.24
N ALA A 96 8.31 -9.67 13.18
CA ALA A 96 7.66 -10.48 14.18
C ALA A 96 6.75 -11.53 13.51
N PRO A 97 6.54 -12.72 14.13
CA PRO A 97 5.70 -13.78 13.57
C PRO A 97 4.26 -13.34 13.28
N GLU A 98 3.71 -12.46 14.12
CA GLU A 98 2.36 -11.92 13.96
C GLU A 98 2.21 -11.12 12.67
N GLN A 99 3.25 -10.35 12.31
CA GLN A 99 3.27 -9.58 11.05
C GLN A 99 3.32 -10.51 9.83
N VAL A 100 4.03 -11.64 9.90
CA VAL A 100 4.04 -12.64 8.84
C VAL A 100 2.64 -13.19 8.61
N ARG A 101 1.95 -13.58 9.69
CA ARG A 101 0.58 -14.11 9.62
C ARG A 101 -0.40 -13.06 9.08
N ALA A 102 -0.32 -11.84 9.60
CA ALA A 102 -1.18 -10.74 9.15
C ALA A 102 -0.97 -10.41 7.66
N ASN A 103 0.29 -10.32 7.21
CA ASN A 103 0.60 -10.06 5.80
C ASN A 103 0.09 -11.20 4.90
N ALA A 104 0.27 -12.46 5.32
CA ALA A 104 -0.23 -13.61 4.56
C ALA A 104 -1.77 -13.61 4.47
N ALA A 105 -2.46 -13.36 5.57
CA ALA A 105 -3.92 -13.25 5.59
C ALA A 105 -4.42 -12.10 4.71
N ALA A 106 -3.78 -10.93 4.78
CA ALA A 106 -4.16 -9.75 4.03
C ALA A 106 -4.06 -9.92 2.49
N THR A 107 -3.18 -10.81 1.99
CA THR A 107 -3.08 -11.07 0.52
C THR A 107 -4.32 -11.71 -0.08
N THR A 108 -5.13 -12.38 0.72
CA THR A 108 -6.34 -13.09 0.31
C THR A 108 -7.62 -12.55 0.97
N ALA A 109 -7.49 -11.50 1.76
CA ALA A 109 -8.62 -10.94 2.51
C ALA A 109 -9.68 -10.31 1.61
N TRP A 110 -9.29 -9.76 0.46
CA TRP A 110 -10.17 -9.03 -0.43
C TRP A 110 -9.94 -9.38 -1.90
N ALA A 111 -10.89 -10.07 -2.50
CA ALA A 111 -10.92 -10.30 -3.94
C ALA A 111 -11.60 -9.11 -4.63
N LEU A 112 -10.85 -8.02 -4.88
CA LEU A 112 -11.41 -6.82 -5.50
C LEU A 112 -12.08 -7.15 -6.85
N SER A 113 -13.36 -6.82 -6.96
CA SER A 113 -14.13 -6.90 -8.20
C SER A 113 -13.64 -5.86 -9.24
N ALA A 114 -14.05 -6.00 -10.48
CA ALA A 114 -13.73 -5.03 -11.53
C ALA A 114 -14.32 -3.64 -11.23
N ALA A 115 -15.51 -3.59 -10.59
CA ALA A 115 -16.13 -2.33 -10.17
C ALA A 115 -15.31 -1.64 -9.10
N GLU A 116 -14.92 -2.35 -8.03
CA GLU A 116 -14.09 -1.81 -6.94
C GLU A 116 -12.72 -1.36 -7.42
N ARG A 117 -12.13 -2.04 -8.41
CA ARG A 117 -10.88 -1.58 -9.06
C ARG A 117 -11.09 -0.27 -9.80
N GLY A 118 -12.21 -0.11 -10.51
CA GLY A 118 -12.57 1.14 -11.18
C GLY A 118 -12.74 2.29 -10.19
N GLU A 119 -13.45 2.06 -9.08
CA GLU A 119 -13.61 3.05 -8.00
C GLU A 119 -12.27 3.43 -7.36
N LEU A 120 -11.40 2.44 -7.11
CA LEU A 120 -10.05 2.67 -6.58
C LEU A 120 -9.20 3.50 -7.54
N ASP A 121 -9.27 3.24 -8.84
CA ASP A 121 -8.60 4.04 -9.86
C ASP A 121 -9.09 5.49 -9.86
N ASP A 122 -10.38 5.72 -9.62
CA ASP A 122 -10.95 7.07 -9.49
C ASP A 122 -10.48 7.76 -8.21
N VAL A 123 -10.40 7.04 -7.10
CA VAL A 123 -9.84 7.54 -5.82
C VAL A 123 -8.39 8.00 -6.01
N LEU A 124 -7.60 7.24 -6.78
CA LEU A 124 -6.19 7.57 -7.03
C LEU A 124 -6.00 8.72 -8.02
N ARG A 125 -6.94 8.90 -8.98
CA ARG A 125 -6.87 9.97 -10.01
C ARG A 125 -7.36 11.33 -9.52
N ARG A 126 -8.15 11.41 -8.44
CA ARG A 126 -8.64 12.69 -7.92
C ARG A 126 -7.47 13.54 -7.43
N PRO A 127 -7.11 14.63 -8.12
CA PRO A 127 -6.21 15.61 -7.53
C PRO A 127 -6.91 16.20 -6.31
N GLU A 128 -6.12 16.51 -5.29
CA GLU A 128 -6.58 17.21 -4.11
C GLU A 128 -7.36 18.46 -4.56
N GLN A 129 -8.66 18.52 -4.26
CA GLN A 129 -9.39 19.78 -4.33
C GLN A 129 -8.85 20.61 -3.17
N ALA A 130 -7.86 21.46 -3.50
CA ALA A 130 -7.42 22.48 -2.57
C ALA A 130 -8.63 23.32 -2.16
N ALA A 131 -8.99 23.21 -0.88
CA ALA A 131 -9.96 24.07 -0.23
C ALA A 131 -9.35 25.47 -0.02
#